data_49a80dec14eaf4e1944805ff0bc298e6
#
_entry.id   49a80dec14eaf4e1944805ff0bc298e6
#
_cell.length_a   1.000
_cell.length_b   1.000
_cell.length_c   1.000
_cell.angle_alpha   90.00
_cell.angle_beta   90.00
_cell.angle_gamma   90.00
#
_symmetry.space_group_name_H-M   'P 1'
#
loop_
_entity.id
_entity.type
_entity.pdbx_description
1 polymer ?
#
loop_
_entity_poly.entity_id
_entity_poly.type
_entity_poly.pdbx_seq_one_letter_code
_entity_poly.pdbx_strand_id
1 'polypeptide(L)'
;MKYHILVIDDNAKTLEVLKLSLERAGFRVSTAISWDTVEDKIKIGYRIKDPFDLIVLDLMIPERSGFEILKTLHVVLIPMPPVIVLSAITDVKKKVEARDMGVARYLTKPTTPERLIKAIRDVLV
;
A
#
# COMPACT_ATOMS: atom_id res chain seq x y z
N MET A 1 18.43 9.05 2.47
CA MET A 1 17.93 7.69 2.64
C MET A 1 16.73 7.45 1.74
N LYS A 2 16.60 6.23 1.24
CA LYS A 2 15.45 5.86 0.41
C LYS A 2 14.28 5.42 1.29
N TYR A 3 13.10 5.92 1.03
CA TYR A 3 11.88 5.43 1.67
C TYR A 3 11.57 4.01 1.23
N HIS A 4 11.01 3.23 2.15
CA HIS A 4 10.62 1.84 1.92
C HIS A 4 9.09 1.75 1.78
N ILE A 5 8.64 1.32 0.60
CA ILE A 5 7.23 1.24 0.24
C ILE A 5 6.79 -0.23 0.17
N LEU A 6 5.69 -0.56 0.83
CA LEU A 6 5.04 -1.86 0.67
C LEU A 6 3.85 -1.71 -0.27
N VAL A 7 3.82 -2.49 -1.35
CA VAL A 7 2.70 -2.50 -2.29
C VAL A 7 1.94 -3.82 -2.16
N ILE A 8 0.66 -3.72 -1.86
CA ILE A 8 -0.23 -4.88 -1.67
C ILE A 8 -1.28 -4.90 -2.76
N ASP A 9 -1.24 -5.90 -3.63
CA ASP A 9 -2.17 -6.08 -4.74
C ASP A 9 -2.16 -7.56 -5.13
N ASP A 10 -3.30 -8.11 -5.54
CA ASP A 10 -3.39 -9.52 -5.92
C ASP A 10 -2.94 -9.81 -7.36
N ASN A 11 -2.70 -8.77 -8.14
CA ASN A 11 -2.26 -8.91 -9.53
C ASN A 11 -0.73 -8.85 -9.63
N ALA A 12 -0.12 -9.97 -9.97
CA ALA A 12 1.34 -10.09 -10.04
C ALA A 12 1.97 -9.12 -11.06
N LYS A 13 1.31 -8.89 -12.19
CA LYS A 13 1.81 -7.95 -13.20
C LYS A 13 1.76 -6.52 -12.72
N THR A 14 0.70 -6.14 -12.02
CA THR A 14 0.58 -4.82 -11.42
C THR A 14 1.70 -4.60 -10.41
N LEU A 15 1.96 -5.57 -9.55
CA LEU A 15 3.05 -5.51 -8.58
C LEU A 15 4.40 -5.33 -9.26
N GLU A 16 4.65 -6.08 -10.34
CA GLU A 16 5.91 -6.00 -11.09
C GLU A 16 6.10 -4.60 -11.70
N VAL A 17 5.08 -4.07 -12.36
CA VAL A 17 5.12 -2.74 -12.98
C VAL A 17 5.33 -1.66 -11.93
N LEU A 18 4.58 -1.70 -10.84
CA LEU A 18 4.70 -0.71 -9.78
C LEU A 18 6.05 -0.78 -9.09
N LYS A 19 6.53 -1.99 -8.81
CA LYS A 19 7.87 -2.16 -8.20
C LYS A 19 8.94 -1.51 -9.06
N LEU A 20 8.94 -1.83 -10.36
CA LEU A 20 9.92 -1.27 -11.29
C LEU A 20 9.83 0.26 -11.36
N SER A 21 8.62 0.79 -11.50
CA SER A 21 8.39 2.24 -11.61
C SER A 21 8.81 2.98 -10.34
N LEU A 22 8.47 2.45 -9.18
CA LEU A 22 8.80 3.08 -7.90
C LEU A 22 10.30 2.98 -7.60
N GLU A 23 10.93 1.86 -7.94
CA GLU A 23 12.39 1.72 -7.77
C GLU A 23 13.15 2.71 -8.65
N ARG A 24 12.68 2.92 -9.88
CA ARG A 24 13.26 3.94 -10.77
C ARG A 24 13.08 5.35 -10.23
N ALA A 25 12.02 5.58 -9.47
CA ALA A 25 11.78 6.88 -8.83
C ALA A 25 12.60 7.08 -7.54
N GLY A 26 13.38 6.09 -7.12
CA GLY A 26 14.27 6.19 -5.98
C GLY A 26 13.75 5.57 -4.69
N PHE A 27 12.67 4.81 -4.72
CA PHE A 27 12.14 4.11 -3.55
C PHE A 27 12.69 2.69 -3.45
N ARG A 28 12.77 2.16 -2.23
CA ARG A 28 12.91 0.73 -2.00
C ARG A 28 11.51 0.13 -1.93
N VAL A 29 11.28 -0.99 -2.58
CA VAL A 29 9.93 -1.54 -2.72
C VAL A 29 9.88 -3.00 -2.29
N SER A 30 8.92 -3.31 -1.44
CA SER A 30 8.51 -4.68 -1.13
C SER A 30 7.10 -4.88 -1.66
N THR A 31 6.79 -6.06 -2.15
CA THR A 31 5.48 -6.38 -2.69
C THR A 31 4.85 -7.53 -1.92
N ALA A 32 3.52 -7.54 -1.84
CA ALA A 32 2.76 -8.62 -1.24
C ALA A 32 1.52 -8.90 -2.08
N ILE A 33 1.34 -10.17 -2.47
CA ILE A 33 0.26 -10.60 -3.34
C ILE A 33 -0.94 -11.15 -2.56
N SER A 34 -0.77 -11.39 -1.26
CA SER A 34 -1.78 -11.98 -0.40
C SER A 34 -1.59 -11.53 1.04
N TRP A 35 -2.57 -11.79 1.90
CA TRP A 35 -2.43 -11.50 3.32
C TRP A 35 -1.25 -12.22 3.97
N ASP A 36 -1.06 -13.50 3.65
CA ASP A 36 0.06 -14.27 4.19
C ASP A 36 1.41 -13.63 3.85
N THR A 37 1.55 -13.14 2.62
CA THR A 37 2.75 -12.43 2.18
C THR A 37 2.92 -11.11 2.94
N VAL A 38 1.83 -10.38 3.23
CA VAL A 38 1.88 -9.16 4.04
C VAL A 38 2.44 -9.46 5.43
N GLU A 39 1.93 -10.50 6.09
CA GLU A 39 2.42 -10.89 7.42
C GLU A 39 3.91 -11.20 7.39
N ASP A 40 4.36 -11.96 6.41
CA ASP A 40 5.77 -12.31 6.27
C ASP A 40 6.66 -11.08 6.08
N LYS A 41 6.23 -10.15 5.24
CA LYS A 41 6.97 -8.91 4.99
C LYS A 41 7.07 -8.04 6.24
N ILE A 42 6.00 -7.96 7.02
CA ILE A 42 6.02 -7.21 8.29
C ILE A 42 7.01 -7.84 9.26
N LYS A 43 6.97 -9.17 9.44
CA LYS A 43 7.88 -9.89 10.33
C LYS A 43 9.34 -9.68 9.93
N ILE A 44 9.63 -9.77 8.63
CA ILE A 44 10.99 -9.53 8.13
C ILE A 44 11.43 -8.10 8.41
N GLY A 45 10.56 -7.11 8.13
CA GLY A 45 10.86 -5.72 8.39
C GLY A 45 11.22 -5.43 9.85
N TYR A 46 10.48 -6.01 10.78
CA TYR A 46 10.81 -5.88 12.21
C TYR A 46 12.15 -6.53 12.56
N ARG A 47 12.41 -7.72 12.01
CA ARG A 47 13.66 -8.47 12.31
C ARG A 47 14.90 -7.72 11.85
N ILE A 48 14.85 -7.13 10.67
CA ILE A 48 16.02 -6.43 10.09
C ILE A 48 16.00 -4.93 10.36
N LYS A 49 15.05 -4.45 11.14
CA LYS A 49 14.87 -3.02 11.47
C LYS A 49 14.75 -2.14 10.23
N ASP A 50 13.99 -2.63 9.26
CA ASP A 50 13.68 -1.89 8.03
C ASP A 50 12.16 -1.77 7.85
N PRO A 51 11.51 -0.92 8.65
CA PRO A 51 10.06 -0.75 8.59
C PRO A 51 9.61 -0.10 7.29
N PHE A 52 8.31 -0.21 7.01
CA PHE A 52 7.72 0.49 5.87
C PHE A 52 7.43 1.93 6.22
N ASP A 53 7.74 2.83 5.30
CA ASP A 53 7.45 4.26 5.44
C ASP A 53 6.06 4.61 4.88
N LEU A 54 5.55 3.78 3.98
CA LEU A 54 4.25 3.97 3.35
C LEU A 54 3.75 2.64 2.78
N ILE A 55 2.44 2.45 2.79
CA ILE A 55 1.79 1.27 2.22
C ILE A 55 0.86 1.68 1.10
N VAL A 56 0.97 1.02 -0.05
CA VAL A 56 0.01 1.12 -1.15
C VAL A 56 -0.85 -0.14 -1.11
N LEU A 57 -2.16 0.03 -0.99
CA LEU A 57 -3.10 -1.07 -0.75
C LEU A 57 -4.23 -1.07 -1.77
N ASP A 58 -4.44 -2.21 -2.44
CA ASP A 58 -5.66 -2.46 -3.20
C ASP A 58 -6.74 -3.01 -2.24
N LEU A 59 -7.95 -2.45 -2.32
CA LEU A 59 -9.07 -2.91 -1.50
C LEU A 59 -9.73 -4.19 -2.04
N MET A 60 -9.46 -4.55 -3.29
CA MET A 60 -10.08 -5.71 -3.95
C MET A 60 -9.11 -6.90 -3.98
N ILE A 61 -8.83 -7.46 -2.82
CA ILE A 61 -7.97 -8.64 -2.70
C ILE A 61 -8.86 -9.86 -2.42
N PRO A 62 -8.72 -10.98 -3.18
CA PRO A 62 -9.44 -12.21 -2.88
C PRO A 62 -9.11 -12.70 -1.47
N GLU A 63 -9.92 -13.55 -0.89
CA GLU A 63 -9.75 -14.16 0.43
C GLU A 63 -10.00 -13.21 1.59
N ARG A 64 -9.54 -11.95 1.49
CA ARG A 64 -9.70 -10.97 2.56
C ARG A 64 -9.83 -9.58 1.96
N SER A 65 -10.87 -8.83 2.34
CA SER A 65 -11.05 -7.48 1.82
C SER A 65 -9.91 -6.57 2.27
N GLY A 66 -9.58 -5.58 1.43
CA GLY A 66 -8.58 -4.59 1.80
C GLY A 66 -8.94 -3.81 3.05
N PHE A 67 -10.23 -3.64 3.35
CA PHE A 67 -10.70 -3.02 4.60
C PHE A 67 -10.30 -3.84 5.81
N GLU A 68 -10.42 -5.18 5.75
CA GLU A 68 -9.99 -6.07 6.83
C GLU A 68 -8.48 -6.02 7.02
N ILE A 69 -7.74 -5.99 5.91
CA ILE A 69 -6.28 -5.84 5.94
C ILE A 69 -5.92 -4.52 6.60
N LEU A 70 -6.58 -3.43 6.23
CA LEU A 70 -6.34 -2.10 6.80
C LEU A 70 -6.59 -2.09 8.32
N LYS A 71 -7.67 -2.70 8.78
CA LYS A 71 -7.96 -2.82 10.22
C LYS A 71 -6.86 -3.59 10.94
N THR A 72 -6.42 -4.70 10.38
CA THR A 72 -5.37 -5.52 10.98
C THR A 72 -4.03 -4.77 11.03
N LEU A 73 -3.69 -4.04 9.97
CA LEU A 73 -2.47 -3.23 9.94
C LEU A 73 -2.47 -2.17 11.05
N HIS A 74 -3.62 -1.55 11.33
CA HIS A 74 -3.75 -0.58 12.42
C HIS A 74 -3.45 -1.20 13.79
N VAL A 75 -3.70 -2.50 13.94
CA VAL A 75 -3.43 -3.21 15.21
C VAL A 75 -1.96 -3.62 15.32
N VAL A 76 -1.37 -4.12 14.23
CA VAL A 76 -0.02 -4.70 14.27
C VAL A 76 1.10 -3.71 14.02
N LEU A 77 0.82 -2.60 13.35
CA LEU A 77 1.82 -1.56 13.06
C LEU A 77 1.54 -0.32 13.89
N ILE A 78 2.38 -0.05 14.88
CA ILE A 78 2.27 1.10 15.76
C ILE A 78 3.65 1.76 15.87
N PRO A 79 3.82 2.99 15.35
CA PRO A 79 2.82 3.79 14.63
C PRO A 79 2.52 3.22 13.25
N MET A 80 1.29 3.42 12.80
CA MET A 80 0.85 3.01 11.47
C MET A 80 1.46 3.92 10.40
N PRO A 81 2.15 3.38 9.40
CA PRO A 81 2.60 4.21 8.28
C PRO A 81 1.41 4.71 7.47
N PRO A 82 1.56 5.84 6.75
CA PRO A 82 0.49 6.31 5.88
C PRO A 82 0.14 5.27 4.81
N VAL A 83 -1.15 5.21 4.47
CA VAL A 83 -1.67 4.28 3.47
C VAL A 83 -2.25 5.06 2.30
N ILE A 84 -1.85 4.70 1.10
CA ILE A 84 -2.47 5.15 -0.15
C ILE A 84 -3.24 3.96 -0.71
N VAL A 85 -4.54 4.14 -0.91
CA VAL A 85 -5.38 3.13 -1.56
C VAL A 85 -5.31 3.32 -3.07
N LEU A 86 -5.07 2.23 -3.80
CA LEU A 86 -5.05 2.20 -5.26
C LEU A 86 -6.02 1.09 -5.68
N SER A 87 -7.26 1.46 -6.03
CA SER A 87 -8.32 0.48 -6.24
C SER A 87 -9.26 0.85 -7.35
N ALA A 88 -9.88 -0.16 -7.98
CA ALA A 88 -10.93 0.02 -8.98
C ALA A 88 -12.29 0.34 -8.36
N ILE A 89 -12.43 0.28 -7.03
CA ILE A 89 -13.68 0.59 -6.35
C ILE A 89 -14.00 2.08 -6.50
N THR A 90 -15.17 2.39 -7.07
CA THR A 90 -15.65 3.77 -7.27
C THR A 90 -16.81 4.14 -6.36
N ASP A 91 -17.31 3.21 -5.56
CA ASP A 91 -18.42 3.44 -4.63
C ASP A 91 -18.04 4.52 -3.62
N VAL A 92 -18.81 5.61 -3.59
CA VAL A 92 -18.56 6.75 -2.70
C VAL A 92 -18.57 6.33 -1.23
N LYS A 93 -19.48 5.44 -0.84
CA LYS A 93 -19.55 4.97 0.55
C LYS A 93 -18.26 4.27 0.97
N LYS A 94 -17.70 3.45 0.09
CA LYS A 94 -16.44 2.76 0.38
C LYS A 94 -15.25 3.72 0.43
N LYS A 95 -15.26 4.75 -0.43
CA LYS A 95 -14.22 5.79 -0.36
C LYS A 95 -14.28 6.56 0.95
N VAL A 96 -15.49 6.89 1.41
CA VAL A 96 -15.68 7.56 2.69
C VAL A 96 -15.23 6.66 3.83
N GLU A 97 -15.57 5.36 3.79
CA GLU A 97 -15.13 4.40 4.79
C GLU A 97 -13.59 4.34 4.88
N ALA A 98 -12.92 4.26 3.73
CA ALA A 98 -11.45 4.25 3.69
C ALA A 98 -10.87 5.53 4.30
N ARG A 99 -11.44 6.69 3.94
CA ARG A 99 -11.01 7.97 4.50
C ARG A 99 -11.20 8.00 6.03
N ASP A 100 -12.32 7.52 6.52
CA ASP A 100 -12.63 7.48 7.95
C ASP A 100 -11.70 6.53 8.70
N MET A 101 -11.11 5.57 8.01
CA MET A 101 -10.08 4.68 8.56
C MET A 101 -8.66 5.28 8.51
N GLY A 102 -8.53 6.54 8.12
CA GLY A 102 -7.25 7.25 8.15
C GLY A 102 -6.38 7.09 6.92
N VAL A 103 -6.95 6.67 5.78
CA VAL A 103 -6.22 6.57 4.52
C VAL A 103 -5.77 7.97 4.07
N ALA A 104 -4.49 8.10 3.71
CA ALA A 104 -3.90 9.39 3.33
C ALA A 104 -4.36 9.86 1.94
N ARG A 105 -4.50 8.93 1.00
CA ARG A 105 -4.96 9.21 -0.37
C ARG A 105 -5.74 8.02 -0.90
N TYR A 106 -6.67 8.29 -1.80
CA TYR A 106 -7.41 7.26 -2.52
C TYR A 106 -7.28 7.52 -4.02
N LEU A 107 -6.62 6.62 -4.74
CA LEU A 107 -6.46 6.71 -6.20
C LEU A 107 -7.31 5.63 -6.86
N THR A 108 -8.16 6.03 -7.79
CA THR A 108 -9.03 5.10 -8.52
C THR A 108 -8.31 4.55 -9.75
N LYS A 109 -8.31 3.24 -9.91
CA LYS A 109 -7.79 2.59 -11.12
C LYS A 109 -8.76 2.82 -12.30
N PRO A 110 -8.28 2.93 -13.54
CA PRO A 110 -6.87 2.94 -13.92
C PRO A 110 -6.19 4.26 -13.57
N THR A 111 -4.94 4.19 -13.17
CA THR A 111 -4.10 5.37 -12.91
C THR A 111 -2.69 5.11 -13.43
N THR A 112 -1.88 6.16 -13.51
CA THR A 112 -0.52 6.03 -13.99
C THR A 112 0.47 5.88 -12.84
N PRO A 113 1.62 5.22 -13.06
CA PRO A 113 2.67 5.18 -12.04
C PRO A 113 3.12 6.58 -11.62
N GLU A 114 3.13 7.55 -12.53
CA GLU A 114 3.50 8.94 -12.24
C GLU A 114 2.57 9.58 -11.21
N ARG A 115 1.26 9.34 -11.31
CA ARG A 115 0.29 9.85 -10.33
C ARG A 115 0.50 9.23 -8.97
N LEU A 116 0.78 7.93 -8.93
CA LEU A 116 1.08 7.24 -7.68
C LEU A 116 2.36 7.78 -7.05
N ILE A 117 3.41 7.95 -7.84
CA ILE A 117 4.69 8.49 -7.37
C ILE A 117 4.49 9.89 -6.78
N LYS A 118 3.73 10.75 -7.48
CA LYS A 118 3.42 12.08 -6.98
C LYS A 118 2.69 12.02 -5.64
N ALA A 119 1.68 11.16 -5.52
CA ALA A 119 0.93 11.00 -4.28
C ALA A 119 1.82 10.52 -3.14
N ILE A 120 2.71 9.57 -3.40
CA ILE A 120 3.67 9.06 -2.40
C ILE A 120 4.57 10.20 -1.92
N ARG A 121 5.14 10.98 -2.85
CA ARG A 121 6.00 12.10 -2.51
C ARG A 121 5.26 13.15 -1.70
N ASP A 122 4.01 13.47 -2.07
CA ASP A 122 3.20 14.44 -1.35
C ASP A 122 2.91 13.99 0.09
N VAL A 123 2.69 12.70 0.30
CA VAL A 123 2.40 12.14 1.62
C VAL A 123 3.64 12.06 2.50
N LEU A 124 4.80 11.78 1.92
CA LEU A 124 6.06 11.59 2.66
C LEU A 124 6.86 12.88 2.91
N VAL A 125 6.40 13.98 2.39
CA VAL A 125 7.10 15.27 2.60
C VAL A 125 6.84 15.84 3.97
#